data_5b736f8165a05e962faf0d32e29b5886
#
_entry.id   5b736f8165a05e962faf0d32e29b5886
#
_cell.length_a   1.000
_cell.length_b   1.000
_cell.length_c   1.000
_cell.angle_alpha   90.00
_cell.angle_beta   90.00
_cell.angle_gamma   90.00
#
_symmetry.space_group_name_H-M   'P 1'
#
loop_
_entity.id
_entity.type
_entity.pdbx_description
1 polymer ?
#
loop_
_entity_poly.entity_id
_entity_poly.type
_entity_poly.pdbx_seq_one_letter_code
_entity_poly.pdbx_strand_id
1 'polypeptide(L)'
;ANHVARMLISQFMKDKSQRAEDLLWACDDKTLEGQVEWYKKLCAKGKESYEQLLCCYEKLDARLIDHERILFEDSLYLQAEIYYNCYSGALLMCEALCEAFAGEYKLAFYKAGKARKAYLRADRDMRDREHGKWHDFYANECLTDIKQTAWVIEGLMSYIRNLGDGPHFYLWQREFLYSEEDRRVVLVCNMENHLKDLELYELMEERYGDM
;
A
#
# COMPACT_ATOMS: atom_id res chain seq x y z
N ALA A 1 -4.49 -1.01 -12.28
CA ALA A 1 -4.02 -1.53 -10.99
C ALA A 1 -4.67 -0.77 -9.82
N ASN A 2 -4.47 0.52 -9.70
CA ASN A 2 -4.86 1.30 -8.52
C ASN A 2 -6.37 1.28 -8.23
N HIS A 3 -7.21 1.29 -9.26
CA HIS A 3 -8.67 1.20 -9.12
C HIS A 3 -9.11 -0.12 -8.44
N VAL A 4 -8.56 -1.26 -8.88
CA VAL A 4 -8.88 -2.58 -8.28
C VAL A 4 -8.47 -2.62 -6.81
N ALA A 5 -7.29 -2.08 -6.44
CA ALA A 5 -6.85 -1.99 -5.07
C ALA A 5 -7.89 -1.25 -4.19
N ARG A 6 -8.37 -0.09 -4.64
CA ARG A 6 -9.36 0.71 -3.90
C ARG A 6 -10.71 0.00 -3.79
N MET A 7 -11.14 -0.72 -4.81
CA MET A 7 -12.39 -1.50 -4.76
C MET A 7 -12.33 -2.62 -3.71
N LEU A 8 -11.21 -3.36 -3.65
CA LEU A 8 -11.00 -4.40 -2.65
C LEU A 8 -10.96 -3.83 -1.23
N ILE A 9 -10.24 -2.72 -1.01
CA ILE A 9 -10.22 -2.03 0.28
C ILE A 9 -11.63 -1.56 0.66
N SER A 10 -12.33 -0.92 -0.26
CA SER A 10 -13.68 -0.39 -0.02
C SER A 10 -14.65 -1.51 0.37
N GLN A 11 -14.61 -2.65 -0.32
CA GLN A 11 -15.44 -3.80 0.01
C GLN A 11 -15.06 -4.41 1.36
N PHE A 12 -13.76 -4.55 1.65
CA PHE A 12 -13.28 -5.06 2.94
C PHE A 12 -13.77 -4.20 4.12
N MET A 13 -13.69 -2.88 3.99
CA MET A 13 -14.14 -1.96 5.03
C MET A 13 -15.67 -1.91 5.15
N LYS A 14 -16.39 -2.11 4.06
CA LYS A 14 -17.87 -2.12 4.04
C LYS A 14 -18.42 -3.43 4.62
N ASP A 15 -18.02 -4.54 4.06
CA ASP A 15 -18.43 -5.89 4.48
C ASP A 15 -17.47 -6.94 3.91
N LYS A 16 -16.54 -7.41 4.74
CA LYS A 16 -15.54 -8.41 4.35
C LYS A 16 -16.12 -9.80 4.08
N SER A 17 -17.37 -10.05 4.46
CA SER A 17 -18.06 -11.33 4.20
C SER A 17 -18.61 -11.43 2.78
N GLN A 18 -18.71 -10.31 2.07
CA GLN A 18 -19.25 -10.23 0.72
C GLN A 18 -18.12 -9.94 -0.28
N ARG A 19 -18.17 -10.58 -1.44
CA ARG A 19 -17.26 -10.30 -2.55
C ARG A 19 -17.53 -8.90 -3.13
N ALA A 20 -16.54 -8.34 -3.82
CA ALA A 20 -16.70 -7.10 -4.56
C ALA A 20 -17.41 -7.37 -5.89
N GLU A 21 -18.72 -7.09 -5.95
CA GLU A 21 -19.55 -7.31 -7.14
C GLU A 21 -19.06 -6.50 -8.36
N ASP A 22 -18.53 -5.31 -8.12
CA ASP A 22 -17.98 -4.44 -9.17
C ASP A 22 -16.70 -5.01 -9.82
N LEU A 23 -16.12 -6.08 -9.28
CA LEU A 23 -14.94 -6.77 -9.84
C LEU A 23 -15.28 -8.03 -10.65
N LEU A 24 -16.56 -8.43 -10.78
CA LEU A 24 -16.94 -9.66 -11.45
C LEU A 24 -16.57 -9.74 -12.92
N TRP A 25 -16.35 -8.60 -13.56
CA TRP A 25 -15.84 -8.53 -14.94
C TRP A 25 -14.41 -9.05 -15.09
N ALA A 26 -13.63 -9.08 -14.00
CA ALA A 26 -12.22 -9.48 -13.98
C ALA A 26 -11.97 -10.75 -13.16
N CYS A 27 -12.74 -10.96 -12.10
CA CYS A 27 -12.62 -12.08 -11.18
C CYS A 27 -13.98 -12.47 -10.63
N ASP A 28 -14.42 -13.68 -10.92
CA ASP A 28 -15.70 -14.24 -10.50
C ASP A 28 -15.63 -15.09 -9.24
N ASP A 29 -14.54 -14.95 -8.46
CA ASP A 29 -14.41 -15.66 -7.18
C ASP A 29 -15.61 -15.37 -6.27
N LYS A 30 -16.01 -16.37 -5.50
CA LYS A 30 -17.19 -16.31 -4.65
C LYS A 30 -16.97 -15.54 -3.34
N THR A 31 -15.72 -15.25 -3.01
CA THR A 31 -15.31 -14.61 -1.76
C THR A 31 -14.44 -13.39 -2.03
N LEU A 32 -14.48 -12.42 -1.13
CA LEU A 32 -13.57 -11.29 -1.19
C LEU A 32 -12.10 -11.74 -1.01
N GLU A 33 -11.87 -12.69 -0.12
CA GLU A 33 -10.54 -13.25 0.11
C GLU A 33 -9.96 -13.89 -1.17
N GLY A 34 -10.79 -14.64 -1.92
CA GLY A 34 -10.39 -15.19 -3.21
C GLY A 34 -10.08 -14.12 -4.26
N GLN A 35 -10.87 -13.03 -4.30
CA GLN A 35 -10.59 -11.90 -5.18
C GLN A 35 -9.28 -11.18 -4.79
N VAL A 36 -8.99 -11.05 -3.50
CA VAL A 36 -7.72 -10.50 -3.00
C VAL A 36 -6.55 -11.39 -3.41
N GLU A 37 -6.64 -12.71 -3.24
CA GLU A 37 -5.60 -13.65 -3.64
C GLU A 37 -5.38 -13.67 -5.17
N TRP A 38 -6.44 -13.55 -5.95
CA TRP A 38 -6.32 -13.39 -7.40
C TRP A 38 -5.52 -12.12 -7.76
N TYR A 39 -5.90 -10.98 -7.18
CA TYR A 39 -5.25 -9.72 -7.46
C TYR A 39 -3.80 -9.68 -6.96
N LYS A 40 -3.51 -10.28 -5.82
CA LYS A 40 -2.17 -10.47 -5.27
C LYS A 40 -1.23 -11.17 -6.25
N LYS A 41 -1.69 -12.27 -6.87
CA LYS A 41 -0.92 -13.00 -7.88
C LYS A 41 -0.64 -12.15 -9.12
N LEU A 42 -1.60 -11.35 -9.54
CA LEU A 42 -1.43 -10.41 -10.66
C LEU A 42 -0.42 -9.31 -10.33
N CYS A 43 -0.50 -8.74 -9.13
CA CYS A 43 0.43 -7.72 -8.67
C CYS A 43 1.85 -8.24 -8.52
N ALA A 44 2.03 -9.47 -8.03
CA ALA A 44 3.35 -10.09 -7.93
C ALA A 44 4.03 -10.23 -9.30
N LYS A 45 3.30 -10.70 -10.31
CA LYS A 45 3.79 -10.79 -11.69
C LYS A 45 4.11 -9.41 -12.28
N GLY A 46 3.24 -8.42 -12.03
CA GLY A 46 3.45 -7.05 -12.48
C GLY A 46 4.72 -6.46 -11.87
N LYS A 47 4.89 -6.58 -10.56
CA LYS A 47 6.09 -6.14 -9.85
C LYS A 47 7.35 -6.76 -10.44
N GLU A 48 7.40 -8.10 -10.57
CA GLU A 48 8.54 -8.82 -11.13
C GLU A 48 8.89 -8.34 -12.55
N SER A 49 7.88 -8.15 -13.40
CA SER A 49 8.08 -7.70 -14.78
C SER A 49 8.71 -6.30 -14.85
N TYR A 50 8.23 -5.36 -14.04
CA TYR A 50 8.77 -4.00 -14.00
C TYR A 50 10.13 -3.94 -13.30
N GLU A 51 10.40 -4.78 -12.31
CA GLU A 51 11.71 -4.91 -11.68
C GLU A 51 12.77 -5.36 -12.70
N GLN A 52 12.45 -6.37 -13.53
CA GLN A 52 13.31 -6.82 -14.62
C GLN A 52 13.52 -5.72 -15.67
N LEU A 53 12.47 -4.97 -16.00
CA LEU A 53 12.55 -3.85 -16.92
C LEU A 53 13.46 -2.74 -16.40
N LEU A 54 13.33 -2.35 -15.14
CA LEU A 54 14.19 -1.37 -14.49
C LEU A 54 15.65 -1.78 -14.49
N CYS A 55 15.97 -3.06 -14.19
CA CYS A 55 17.32 -3.59 -14.31
C CYS A 55 17.88 -3.49 -15.74
N CYS A 56 17.04 -3.63 -16.76
CA CYS A 56 17.45 -3.41 -18.14
C CYS A 56 17.70 -1.94 -18.45
N TYR A 57 16.86 -1.06 -17.91
CA TYR A 57 16.95 0.38 -18.11
C TYR A 57 18.19 0.99 -17.45
N GLU A 58 18.57 0.54 -16.26
CA GLU A 58 19.82 0.96 -15.60
C GLU A 58 21.05 0.67 -16.47
N LYS A 59 21.07 -0.47 -17.16
CA LYS A 59 22.16 -0.82 -18.09
C LYS A 59 22.14 0.02 -19.36
N LEU A 60 20.97 0.46 -19.81
CA LEU A 60 20.82 1.33 -20.97
C LEU A 60 21.23 2.76 -20.62
N ASP A 61 20.78 3.29 -19.50
CA ASP A 61 21.05 4.62 -19.02
C ASP A 61 22.55 4.95 -18.99
N ALA A 62 23.37 3.98 -18.54
CA ALA A 62 24.82 4.09 -18.53
C ALA A 62 25.48 4.29 -19.92
N ARG A 63 24.71 4.11 -21.02
CA ARG A 63 25.20 4.26 -22.42
C ARG A 63 24.69 5.52 -23.09
N LEU A 64 23.71 6.20 -22.49
CA LEU A 64 23.05 7.37 -23.05
C LEU A 64 23.90 8.64 -22.79
N ILE A 65 23.90 9.55 -23.75
CA ILE A 65 24.49 10.87 -23.59
C ILE A 65 23.45 11.83 -22.96
N ASP A 66 23.92 12.94 -22.41
CA ASP A 66 23.16 13.82 -21.52
C ASP A 66 21.69 14.09 -21.93
N HIS A 67 21.46 14.57 -23.15
CA HIS A 67 20.10 14.91 -23.59
C HIS A 67 19.25 13.67 -23.90
N GLU A 68 19.84 12.58 -24.33
CA GLU A 68 19.14 11.31 -24.52
C GLU A 68 18.75 10.70 -23.18
N ARG A 69 19.64 10.82 -22.18
CA ARG A 69 19.39 10.36 -20.81
C ARG A 69 18.22 11.10 -20.19
N ILE A 70 18.19 12.44 -20.26
CA ILE A 70 17.08 13.24 -19.71
C ILE A 70 15.75 12.80 -20.35
N LEU A 71 15.70 12.68 -21.68
CA LEU A 71 14.49 12.25 -22.38
C LEU A 71 14.05 10.83 -21.98
N PHE A 72 15.00 9.93 -21.83
CA PHE A 72 14.75 8.56 -21.42
C PHE A 72 14.23 8.47 -19.97
N GLU A 73 14.87 9.18 -19.05
CA GLU A 73 14.50 9.22 -17.65
C GLU A 73 13.11 9.85 -17.45
N ASP A 74 12.80 10.96 -18.13
CA ASP A 74 11.52 11.67 -18.03
C ASP A 74 10.36 10.94 -18.72
N SER A 75 10.65 9.88 -19.47
CA SER A 75 9.64 9.15 -20.22
C SER A 75 9.57 7.67 -19.83
N LEU A 76 10.37 6.82 -20.43
CA LEU A 76 10.27 5.37 -20.28
C LEU A 76 10.67 4.88 -18.89
N TYR A 77 11.74 5.45 -18.35
CA TYR A 77 12.23 5.07 -17.02
C TYR A 77 11.23 5.47 -15.93
N LEU A 78 10.73 6.70 -15.97
CA LEU A 78 9.70 7.18 -15.06
C LEU A 78 8.45 6.30 -15.08
N GLN A 79 7.95 5.93 -16.25
CA GLN A 79 6.79 5.05 -16.35
C GLN A 79 7.03 3.69 -15.68
N ALA A 80 8.21 3.12 -15.89
CA ALA A 80 8.57 1.85 -15.27
C ALA A 80 8.66 1.96 -13.75
N GLU A 81 9.24 3.04 -13.21
CA GLU A 81 9.28 3.33 -11.77
C GLU A 81 7.86 3.45 -11.17
N ILE A 82 7.00 4.24 -11.81
CA ILE A 82 5.61 4.41 -11.38
C ILE A 82 4.88 3.05 -11.31
N TYR A 83 4.95 2.25 -12.37
CA TYR A 83 4.28 0.96 -12.39
C TYR A 83 4.87 -0.02 -11.39
N TYR A 84 6.19 -0.06 -11.25
CA TYR A 84 6.87 -0.87 -10.24
C TYR A 84 6.38 -0.55 -8.83
N ASN A 85 6.35 0.74 -8.48
CA ASN A 85 5.91 1.19 -7.17
C ASN A 85 4.40 0.97 -6.95
N CYS A 86 3.55 1.17 -7.97
CA CYS A 86 2.13 0.87 -7.90
C CYS A 86 1.85 -0.63 -7.71
N TYR A 87 2.53 -1.51 -8.44
CA TYR A 87 2.37 -2.96 -8.26
C TYR A 87 2.94 -3.44 -6.92
N SER A 88 4.06 -2.87 -6.47
CA SER A 88 4.62 -3.13 -5.15
C SER A 88 3.66 -2.72 -4.03
N GLY A 89 3.07 -1.52 -4.12
CA GLY A 89 2.07 -1.05 -3.17
C GLY A 89 0.81 -1.89 -3.18
N ALA A 90 0.29 -2.25 -4.36
CA ALA A 90 -0.88 -3.11 -4.49
C ALA A 90 -0.64 -4.53 -3.94
N LEU A 91 0.54 -5.09 -4.16
CA LEU A 91 0.93 -6.39 -3.58
C LEU A 91 0.94 -6.35 -2.06
N LEU A 92 1.62 -5.35 -1.47
CA LEU A 92 1.67 -5.16 -0.02
C LEU A 92 0.28 -4.91 0.58
N MET A 93 -0.59 -4.19 -0.13
CA MET A 93 -1.98 -3.99 0.27
C MET A 93 -2.76 -5.31 0.28
N CYS A 94 -2.61 -6.15 -0.75
CA CYS A 94 -3.22 -7.48 -0.75
C CYS A 94 -2.72 -8.35 0.41
N GLU A 95 -1.42 -8.32 0.68
CA GLU A 95 -0.84 -9.01 1.83
C GLU A 95 -1.42 -8.49 3.15
N ALA A 96 -1.59 -7.16 3.29
CA ALA A 96 -2.23 -6.57 4.47
C ALA A 96 -3.68 -7.07 4.65
N LEU A 97 -4.45 -7.17 3.58
CA LEU A 97 -5.81 -7.73 3.64
C LEU A 97 -5.81 -9.22 4.02
N CYS A 98 -4.88 -10.02 3.48
CA CYS A 98 -4.74 -11.43 3.86
C CYS A 98 -4.45 -11.59 5.36
N GLU A 99 -3.53 -10.79 5.91
CA GLU A 99 -3.24 -10.79 7.34
C GLU A 99 -4.45 -10.34 8.17
N ALA A 100 -5.20 -9.35 7.68
CA ALA A 100 -6.41 -8.89 8.35
C ALA A 100 -7.54 -9.95 8.33
N PHE A 101 -7.67 -10.75 7.27
CA PHE A 101 -8.57 -11.90 7.24
C PHE A 101 -8.14 -12.97 8.26
N ALA A 102 -6.85 -13.19 8.41
CA ALA A 102 -6.29 -14.11 9.41
C ALA A 102 -6.40 -13.59 10.86
N GLY A 103 -6.78 -12.31 11.06
CA GLY A 103 -6.84 -11.68 12.37
C GLY A 103 -5.50 -11.17 12.89
N GLU A 104 -4.46 -11.18 12.05
CA GLU A 104 -3.11 -10.68 12.37
C GLU A 104 -3.02 -9.17 12.14
N TYR A 105 -3.80 -8.40 12.91
CA TYR A 105 -4.03 -6.97 12.67
C TYR A 105 -2.77 -6.12 12.79
N LYS A 106 -1.82 -6.49 13.66
CA LYS A 106 -0.55 -5.78 13.81
C LYS A 106 0.27 -5.84 12.53
N LEU A 107 0.41 -7.04 11.97
CA LEU A 107 1.14 -7.27 10.73
C LEU A 107 0.40 -6.65 9.53
N ALA A 108 -0.94 -6.75 9.51
CA ALA A 108 -1.79 -6.12 8.51
C ALA A 108 -1.61 -4.60 8.47
N PHE A 109 -1.62 -3.93 9.64
CA PHE A 109 -1.39 -2.50 9.76
C PHE A 109 -0.01 -2.11 9.22
N TYR A 110 1.03 -2.83 9.61
CA TYR A 110 2.40 -2.57 9.17
C TYR A 110 2.55 -2.73 7.66
N LYS A 111 2.02 -3.81 7.08
CA LYS A 111 2.03 -4.02 5.62
C LYS A 111 1.22 -2.96 4.86
N ALA A 112 0.09 -2.50 5.41
CA ALA A 112 -0.67 -1.40 4.83
C ALA A 112 0.14 -0.09 4.82
N GLY A 113 0.89 0.20 5.88
CA GLY A 113 1.81 1.34 5.92
C GLY A 113 2.92 1.25 4.87
N LYS A 114 3.52 0.07 4.69
CA LYS A 114 4.49 -0.18 3.60
C LYS A 114 3.85 0.02 2.22
N ALA A 115 2.62 -0.46 2.03
CA ALA A 115 1.87 -0.25 0.78
C ALA A 115 1.67 1.24 0.48
N ARG A 116 1.24 2.02 1.48
CA ARG A 116 1.10 3.47 1.38
C ARG A 116 2.42 4.14 0.97
N LYS A 117 3.54 3.76 1.59
CA LYS A 117 4.87 4.29 1.23
C LYS A 117 5.23 4.02 -0.23
N ALA A 118 4.93 2.84 -0.76
CA ALA A 118 5.19 2.53 -2.16
C ALA A 118 4.40 3.43 -3.12
N TYR A 119 3.12 3.69 -2.84
CA TYR A 119 2.32 4.63 -3.63
C TYR A 119 2.84 6.07 -3.53
N LEU A 120 3.24 6.53 -2.34
CA LEU A 120 3.84 7.86 -2.16
C LEU A 120 5.20 7.97 -2.84
N ARG A 121 5.94 6.87 -2.99
CA ARG A 121 7.16 6.86 -3.77
C ARG A 121 6.87 7.09 -5.25
N ALA A 122 5.86 6.43 -5.82
CA ALA A 122 5.43 6.68 -7.19
C ALA A 122 5.04 8.15 -7.42
N ASP A 123 4.32 8.79 -6.49
CA ASP A 123 4.03 10.23 -6.56
C ASP A 123 5.30 11.07 -6.51
N ARG A 124 6.26 10.72 -5.67
CA ARG A 124 7.55 11.41 -5.58
C ARG A 124 8.34 11.28 -6.88
N ASP A 125 8.43 10.07 -7.45
CA ASP A 125 9.14 9.82 -8.71
C ASP A 125 8.63 10.74 -9.82
N MET A 126 7.29 10.94 -9.89
CA MET A 126 6.69 11.92 -10.82
C MET A 126 7.12 13.36 -10.51
N ARG A 127 7.12 13.75 -9.23
CA ARG A 127 7.47 15.11 -8.80
C ARG A 127 8.94 15.44 -9.07
N ASP A 128 9.81 14.47 -8.88
CA ASP A 128 11.25 14.64 -9.08
C ASP A 128 11.60 14.89 -10.56
N ARG A 129 10.66 14.59 -11.48
CA ARG A 129 10.78 14.87 -12.93
C ARG A 129 10.15 16.20 -13.36
N GLU A 130 9.58 16.96 -12.43
CA GLU A 130 9.02 18.29 -12.73
C GLU A 130 10.14 19.33 -12.82
N HIS A 131 10.43 19.79 -14.02
CA HIS A 131 11.45 20.83 -14.25
C HIS A 131 11.04 21.82 -15.33
N GLY A 132 11.60 23.03 -15.26
CA GLY A 132 11.37 24.09 -16.23
C GLY A 132 9.87 24.40 -16.41
N LYS A 133 9.40 24.35 -17.64
CA LYS A 133 7.98 24.59 -17.97
C LYS A 133 7.02 23.49 -17.50
N TRP A 134 7.55 22.34 -17.05
CA TRP A 134 6.80 21.23 -16.52
C TRP A 134 6.67 21.26 -15.00
N HIS A 135 7.09 22.34 -14.36
CA HIS A 135 6.90 22.56 -12.93
C HIS A 135 5.42 22.41 -12.56
N ASP A 136 5.13 21.68 -11.50
CA ASP A 136 3.78 21.34 -11.03
C ASP A 136 2.89 20.58 -12.03
N PHE A 137 3.46 19.98 -13.09
CA PHE A 137 2.72 19.24 -14.10
C PHE A 137 1.92 18.08 -13.49
N TYR A 138 2.53 17.35 -12.57
CA TYR A 138 1.90 16.22 -11.87
C TYR A 138 1.16 16.63 -10.58
N ALA A 139 1.16 17.93 -10.23
CA ALA A 139 0.56 18.42 -8.98
C ALA A 139 -0.91 18.01 -8.83
N ASN A 140 -1.66 18.04 -9.93
CA ASN A 140 -3.08 17.72 -9.99
C ASN A 140 -3.36 16.43 -10.78
N GLU A 141 -2.37 15.53 -10.86
CA GLU A 141 -2.53 14.27 -11.54
C GLU A 141 -3.65 13.45 -10.89
N CYS A 142 -4.63 13.04 -11.67
CA CYS A 142 -5.79 12.27 -11.19
C CYS A 142 -6.07 11.01 -12.03
N LEU A 143 -5.37 10.83 -13.17
CA LEU A 143 -5.63 9.70 -14.08
C LEU A 143 -5.15 8.37 -13.52
N THR A 144 -4.04 8.37 -12.80
CA THR A 144 -3.47 7.16 -12.19
C THR A 144 -4.01 6.91 -10.79
N ASP A 145 -4.62 7.90 -10.14
CA ASP A 145 -5.20 7.82 -8.80
C ASP A 145 -4.19 7.38 -7.71
N ILE A 146 -2.92 7.71 -7.87
CA ILE A 146 -1.85 7.27 -6.96
C ILE A 146 -2.07 7.85 -5.57
N LYS A 147 -2.25 9.17 -5.46
CA LYS A 147 -2.50 9.85 -4.16
C LYS A 147 -3.79 9.38 -3.52
N GLN A 148 -4.87 9.24 -4.30
CA GLN A 148 -6.13 8.74 -3.79
C GLN A 148 -6.01 7.32 -3.25
N THR A 149 -5.22 6.47 -3.92
CA THR A 149 -4.96 5.12 -3.43
C THR A 149 -4.17 5.14 -2.13
N ALA A 150 -3.16 6.01 -1.99
CA ALA A 150 -2.44 6.19 -0.73
C ALA A 150 -3.36 6.64 0.42
N TRP A 151 -4.30 7.56 0.16
CA TRP A 151 -5.28 7.99 1.16
C TRP A 151 -6.28 6.89 1.53
N VAL A 152 -6.73 6.10 0.57
CA VAL A 152 -7.62 4.95 0.86
C VAL A 152 -6.90 3.92 1.70
N ILE A 153 -5.60 3.68 1.46
CA ILE A 153 -4.78 2.79 2.29
C ILE A 153 -4.59 3.36 3.70
N GLU A 154 -4.46 4.67 3.87
CA GLU A 154 -4.42 5.31 5.19
C GLU A 154 -5.74 5.08 5.95
N GLY A 155 -6.87 5.18 5.27
CA GLY A 155 -8.17 4.79 5.83
C GLY A 155 -8.24 3.31 6.21
N LEU A 156 -7.65 2.42 5.41
CA LEU A 156 -7.53 1.00 5.75
C LEU A 156 -6.67 0.78 6.99
N MET A 157 -5.56 1.52 7.16
CA MET A 157 -4.73 1.46 8.37
C MET A 157 -5.55 1.79 9.62
N SER A 158 -6.30 2.89 9.59
CA SER A 158 -7.19 3.28 10.68
C SER A 158 -8.24 2.21 10.99
N TYR A 159 -8.82 1.62 9.94
CA TYR A 159 -9.82 0.56 10.08
C TYR A 159 -9.23 -0.72 10.71
N ILE A 160 -8.07 -1.16 10.24
CA ILE A 160 -7.35 -2.34 10.78
C ILE A 160 -6.98 -2.10 12.25
N ARG A 161 -6.49 -0.90 12.58
CA ARG A 161 -6.18 -0.51 13.95
C ARG A 161 -7.42 -0.64 14.86
N ASN A 162 -8.57 -0.14 14.41
CA ASN A 162 -9.82 -0.28 15.15
C ASN A 162 -10.26 -1.75 15.31
N LEU A 163 -10.06 -2.59 14.30
CA LEU A 163 -10.36 -4.02 14.42
C LEU A 163 -9.47 -4.71 15.45
N GLY A 164 -8.19 -4.33 15.51
CA GLY A 164 -7.23 -4.89 16.45
C GLY A 164 -7.42 -4.37 17.88
N ASP A 165 -7.47 -3.04 18.02
CA ASP A 165 -7.48 -2.39 19.35
C ASP A 165 -8.88 -2.23 19.93
N GLY A 166 -9.91 -2.22 19.08
CA GLY A 166 -11.27 -1.89 19.48
C GLY A 166 -11.42 -0.40 19.84
N PRO A 167 -12.54 -0.01 20.42
CA PRO A 167 -12.76 1.35 20.88
C PRO A 167 -11.75 1.77 21.95
N HIS A 168 -11.18 2.97 21.84
CA HIS A 168 -10.12 3.46 22.72
C HIS A 168 -10.43 3.37 24.22
N PHE A 169 -11.68 3.56 24.62
CA PHE A 169 -12.04 3.51 26.03
C PHE A 169 -12.00 2.09 26.63
N TYR A 170 -11.86 1.05 25.81
CA TYR A 170 -11.67 -0.33 26.29
C TYR A 170 -10.21 -0.77 26.34
N LEU A 171 -9.27 0.04 25.86
CA LEU A 171 -7.85 -0.34 25.77
C LEU A 171 -7.26 -0.73 27.13
N TRP A 172 -7.55 0.03 28.19
CA TRP A 172 -7.06 -0.27 29.53
C TRP A 172 -7.53 -1.64 30.05
N GLN A 173 -8.76 -2.05 29.71
CA GLN A 173 -9.26 -3.38 30.09
C GLN A 173 -8.47 -4.48 29.38
N ARG A 174 -8.16 -4.27 28.09
CA ARG A 174 -7.38 -5.23 27.30
C ARG A 174 -5.96 -5.38 27.83
N GLU A 175 -5.36 -4.30 28.27
CA GLU A 175 -4.00 -4.35 28.84
C GLU A 175 -3.92 -5.07 30.19
N PHE A 176 -4.93 -4.91 31.02
CA PHE A 176 -4.94 -5.47 32.38
C PHE A 176 -5.56 -6.86 32.47
N LEU A 177 -6.50 -7.19 31.59
CA LEU A 177 -7.29 -8.42 31.68
C LEU A 177 -6.82 -9.53 30.74
N TYR A 178 -6.07 -9.20 29.71
CA TYR A 178 -5.64 -10.18 28.71
C TYR A 178 -4.12 -10.29 28.67
N SER A 179 -3.62 -11.49 28.45
CA SER A 179 -2.21 -11.71 28.19
C SER A 179 -1.77 -11.02 26.89
N GLU A 180 -0.49 -10.75 26.74
CA GLU A 180 0.06 -10.15 25.52
C GLU A 180 -0.21 -11.05 24.29
N GLU A 181 -0.19 -12.36 24.47
CA GLU A 181 -0.48 -13.35 23.42
C GLU A 181 -1.93 -13.31 22.96
N ASP A 182 -2.87 -13.04 23.87
CA ASP A 182 -4.30 -12.94 23.56
C ASP A 182 -4.68 -11.61 22.92
N ARG A 183 -3.82 -10.61 23.03
CA ARG A 183 -4.02 -9.27 22.45
C ARG A 183 -3.48 -9.21 21.03
N ARG A 184 -4.27 -9.57 20.06
CA ARG A 184 -3.98 -9.37 18.63
C ARG A 184 -4.13 -7.89 18.22
N VAL A 185 -3.59 -7.00 19.05
CA VAL A 185 -3.74 -5.57 18.92
C VAL A 185 -2.55 -4.94 18.20
N VAL A 186 -2.78 -3.81 17.58
CA VAL A 186 -1.72 -3.01 16.97
C VAL A 186 -0.93 -2.30 18.06
N LEU A 187 -1.61 -1.73 19.06
CA LEU A 187 -0.98 -1.06 20.19
C LEU A 187 -0.52 -2.06 21.24
N VAL A 188 0.61 -1.76 21.84
CA VAL A 188 1.21 -2.60 22.88
C VAL A 188 0.93 -2.09 24.28
N CYS A 189 0.72 -0.77 24.43
CA CYS A 189 0.45 -0.13 25.72
C CYS A 189 -0.33 1.18 25.57
N ASN A 190 -0.91 1.65 26.70
CA ASN A 190 -1.66 2.90 26.76
C ASN A 190 -0.86 4.14 26.32
N MET A 191 0.45 4.11 26.44
CA MET A 191 1.30 5.24 26.04
C MET A 191 1.32 5.45 24.52
N GLU A 192 1.03 4.42 23.74
CA GLU A 192 1.05 4.47 22.28
C GLU A 192 -0.33 4.75 21.67
N ASN A 193 -1.40 4.65 22.44
CA ASN A 193 -2.77 4.80 21.93
C ASN A 193 -3.10 6.23 21.45
N HIS A 194 -2.36 7.23 21.90
CA HIS A 194 -2.49 8.62 21.47
C HIS A 194 -1.79 8.93 20.15
N LEU A 195 -0.93 8.02 19.66
CA LEU A 195 -0.24 8.22 18.41
C LEU A 195 -1.21 8.19 17.23
N LYS A 196 -1.00 9.06 16.27
CA LYS A 196 -1.67 8.98 14.98
C LYS A 196 -1.21 7.74 14.22
N ASP A 197 -2.00 7.28 13.26
CA ASP A 197 -1.68 6.06 12.52
C ASP A 197 -0.31 6.10 11.85
N LEU A 198 0.10 7.24 11.30
CA LEU A 198 1.41 7.40 10.67
C LEU A 198 2.55 7.40 11.69
N GLU A 199 2.36 8.06 12.83
CA GLU A 199 3.33 8.07 13.93
C GLU A 199 3.51 6.65 14.50
N LEU A 200 2.41 5.91 14.65
CA LEU A 200 2.44 4.52 15.06
C LEU A 200 3.17 3.64 14.03
N TYR A 201 2.90 3.84 12.75
CA TYR A 201 3.58 3.13 11.69
C TYR A 201 5.10 3.39 11.70
N GLU A 202 5.52 4.64 11.84
CA GLU A 202 6.94 5.01 11.93
C GLU A 202 7.62 4.35 13.13
N LEU A 203 6.96 4.34 14.29
CA LEU A 203 7.44 3.65 15.48
C LEU A 203 7.57 2.12 15.26
N MET A 204 6.60 1.52 14.58
CA MET A 204 6.65 0.10 14.24
C MET A 204 7.76 -0.20 13.23
N GLU A 205 7.99 0.66 12.26
CA GLU A 205 9.08 0.52 11.28
C GLU A 205 10.44 0.63 11.97
N GLU A 206 10.60 1.54 12.92
CA GLU A 206 11.82 1.66 13.72
C GLU A 206 12.09 0.40 14.55
N ARG A 207 11.05 -0.18 15.17
CA ARG A 207 11.17 -1.36 16.03
C ARG A 207 11.23 -2.69 15.27
N TYR A 208 10.60 -2.78 14.14
CA TYR A 208 10.34 -4.04 13.42
C TYR A 208 10.65 -3.96 11.91
N GLY A 209 11.47 -3.01 11.49
CA GLY A 209 11.72 -2.69 10.07
C GLY A 209 12.16 -3.84 9.18
N ASP A 210 12.66 -4.92 9.77
CA ASP A 210 13.15 -6.11 9.07
C ASP A 210 12.13 -7.28 9.04
N MET A 211 10.89 -7.05 9.47
CA MET A 211 9.83 -8.07 9.42
C MET A 211 9.21 -8.23 8.03
#